data_51862cf853e6af034fc05511eaf11b7e
#
_entry.id   51862cf853e6af034fc05511eaf11b7e
#
_cell.length_a   1.000
_cell.length_b   1.000
_cell.length_c   1.000
_cell.angle_alpha   90.00
_cell.angle_beta   90.00
_cell.angle_gamma   90.00
#
_symmetry.space_group_name_H-M   'P 1'
#
loop_
_entity.id
_entity.type
_entity.pdbx_description
1 polymer ?
#
loop_
_entity_poly.entity_id
_entity_poly.type
_entity_poly.pdbx_seq_one_letter_code
_entity_poly.pdbx_strand_id
1 'polypeptide(L)'
;GAAARVRRARTSGRIRAARPPRRVTRELAFDPNGWEDYVYWQTQERKALKRINMLIADVLRDPFEGVGKPEPLRHVLSGAWSRRIDEKNRLVYYVTDEHIVILQARDHY
;
A
#
# COMPACT_ATOMS: atom_id res chain seq x y z
N GLY A 1 6.83 8.57 -16.76
CA GLY A 1 5.71 7.86 -16.15
C GLY A 1 6.06 7.32 -14.77
N ALA A 2 5.11 6.63 -14.17
CA ALA A 2 5.30 6.09 -12.82
C ALA A 2 6.50 5.15 -12.74
N ALA A 3 6.66 4.30 -13.74
CA ALA A 3 7.78 3.36 -13.77
C ALA A 3 9.13 4.09 -13.82
N ALA A 4 9.19 5.18 -14.58
CA ALA A 4 10.41 5.98 -14.67
C ALA A 4 10.71 6.65 -13.33
N ARG A 5 9.69 7.10 -12.63
CA ARG A 5 9.84 7.73 -11.33
C ARG A 5 10.36 6.74 -10.28
N VAL A 6 9.81 5.55 -10.30
CA VAL A 6 10.27 4.48 -9.39
C VAL A 6 11.71 4.13 -9.67
N ARG A 7 12.08 4.03 -10.94
CA ARG A 7 13.44 3.72 -11.32
C ARG A 7 14.40 4.82 -10.90
N ARG A 8 14.00 6.07 -11.04
CA ARG A 8 14.81 7.20 -10.64
C ARG A 8 15.02 7.23 -9.13
N ALA A 9 13.97 6.92 -8.36
CA ALA A 9 14.07 6.85 -6.92
C ALA A 9 15.07 5.77 -6.49
N ARG A 10 15.08 4.64 -7.18
CA ARG A 10 16.04 3.59 -6.90
C ARG A 10 17.46 4.03 -7.15
N THR A 11 17.68 4.76 -8.25
CA THR A 11 19.01 5.29 -8.55
C THR A 11 19.48 6.22 -7.45
N SER A 12 18.59 7.09 -6.99
CA SER A 12 18.90 7.96 -5.86
C SER A 12 19.22 7.17 -4.60
N GLY A 13 18.49 6.08 -4.38
CA GLY A 13 18.74 5.20 -3.25
C GLY A 13 20.14 4.58 -3.31
N ARG A 14 20.60 4.29 -4.51
CA ARG A 14 21.94 3.72 -4.68
C ARG A 14 23.03 4.69 -4.29
N ILE A 15 22.81 5.97 -4.45
CA ILE A 15 23.79 6.98 -4.03
C ILE A 15 23.99 6.89 -2.53
N ARG A 16 22.98 6.45 -1.81
CA ARG A 16 23.05 6.27 -0.37
C ARG A 16 23.33 4.84 0.04
N ALA A 17 23.75 4.04 -0.91
CA ALA A 17 23.99 2.62 -0.67
C ALA A 17 25.20 2.35 0.20
N ALA A 18 25.97 3.38 0.51
CA ALA A 18 27.07 3.23 1.47
C ALA A 18 26.58 2.84 2.86
N ARG A 19 25.33 3.14 3.16
CA ARG A 19 24.71 2.69 4.41
C ARG A 19 24.47 1.19 4.36
N PRO A 20 24.83 0.47 5.44
CA PRO A 20 24.54 -0.94 5.45
C PRO A 20 23.02 -1.19 5.38
N PRO A 21 22.59 -2.13 4.57
CA PRO A 21 21.18 -2.48 4.52
C PRO A 21 20.76 -3.10 5.85
N ARG A 22 19.60 -2.69 6.33
CA ARG A 22 19.09 -3.22 7.57
C ARG A 22 17.97 -4.16 7.35
N ARG A 23 16.98 -3.73 6.61
CA ARG A 23 15.83 -4.52 6.29
C ARG A 23 15.29 -4.02 4.98
N VAL A 24 14.54 -4.88 4.35
CA VAL A 24 13.91 -4.52 3.10
C VAL A 24 12.86 -3.45 3.37
N THR A 25 13.00 -2.34 2.66
CA THR A 25 12.00 -1.27 2.68
C THR A 25 11.31 -1.30 1.33
N ARG A 26 10.00 -1.50 1.35
CA ARG A 26 9.22 -1.52 0.12
C ARG A 26 8.77 -0.12 -0.25
N GLU A 27 8.68 0.11 -1.53
CA GLU A 27 8.17 1.37 -2.04
C GLU A 27 6.66 1.29 -2.20
N LEU A 28 5.99 2.42 -1.93
CA LEU A 28 4.56 2.51 -2.09
C LEU A 28 4.21 2.87 -3.52
N ALA A 29 3.27 2.14 -4.09
CA ALA A 29 2.72 2.43 -5.41
C ALA A 29 1.21 2.29 -5.37
N PHE A 30 0.54 2.92 -6.31
CA PHE A 30 -0.90 2.81 -6.48
C PHE A 30 -1.17 2.37 -7.91
N ASP A 31 -2.07 1.43 -8.11
CA ASP A 31 -2.60 1.24 -9.44
C ASP A 31 -3.69 2.30 -9.68
N PRO A 32 -4.16 2.48 -10.91
CA PRO A 32 -5.14 3.54 -11.19
C PRO A 32 -6.39 3.47 -10.33
N ASN A 33 -6.92 2.29 -10.07
CA ASN A 33 -8.10 2.15 -9.24
C ASN A 33 -7.81 2.48 -7.77
N GLY A 34 -6.68 2.02 -7.26
CA GLY A 34 -6.28 2.34 -5.89
C GLY A 34 -6.10 3.83 -5.69
N TRP A 35 -5.49 4.49 -6.66
CA TRP A 35 -5.31 5.94 -6.61
C TRP A 35 -6.65 6.68 -6.63
N GLU A 36 -7.55 6.25 -7.52
CA GLU A 36 -8.88 6.84 -7.64
C GLU A 36 -9.65 6.73 -6.33
N ASP A 37 -9.59 5.56 -5.68
CA ASP A 37 -10.24 5.37 -4.39
C ASP A 37 -9.63 6.26 -3.31
N TYR A 38 -8.32 6.37 -3.28
CA TYR A 38 -7.64 7.20 -2.31
C TYR A 38 -8.03 8.67 -2.47
N VAL A 39 -8.08 9.16 -3.70
CA VAL A 39 -8.49 10.54 -4.00
C VAL A 39 -9.95 10.78 -3.59
N TYR A 40 -10.81 9.79 -3.79
CA TYR A 40 -12.21 9.87 -3.39
C TYR A 40 -12.34 10.27 -1.91
N TRP A 41 -11.58 9.61 -1.04
CA TRP A 41 -11.68 9.86 0.39
C TRP A 41 -11.20 11.25 0.80
N GLN A 42 -10.37 11.88 0.01
CA GLN A 42 -9.87 13.20 0.34
C GLN A 42 -10.96 14.26 0.37
N THR A 43 -12.05 14.04 -0.35
CA THR A 43 -13.15 14.98 -0.41
C THR A 43 -14.43 14.47 0.22
N GLN A 44 -14.43 13.23 0.70
CA GLN A 44 -15.66 12.62 1.22
C GLN A 44 -15.67 12.50 2.73
N GLU A 45 -14.76 11.76 3.29
CA GLU A 45 -14.77 11.53 4.72
C GLU A 45 -13.35 11.55 5.28
N ARG A 46 -13.09 12.58 6.06
CA ARG A 46 -11.77 12.80 6.64
C ARG A 46 -11.33 11.66 7.55
N LYS A 47 -12.29 11.09 8.28
CA LYS A 47 -12.01 10.00 9.20
C LYS A 47 -11.52 8.75 8.48
N ALA A 48 -12.15 8.44 7.36
CA ALA A 48 -11.73 7.30 6.53
C ALA A 48 -10.34 7.55 5.93
N LEU A 49 -10.09 8.75 5.44
CA LEU A 49 -8.79 9.09 4.91
C LEU A 49 -7.68 8.93 5.96
N LYS A 50 -7.94 9.42 7.15
CA LYS A 50 -6.98 9.31 8.26
C LYS A 50 -6.69 7.85 8.59
N ARG A 51 -7.72 7.02 8.60
CA ARG A 51 -7.59 5.59 8.83
C ARG A 51 -6.76 4.92 7.74
N ILE A 52 -7.05 5.26 6.48
CA ILE A 52 -6.32 4.70 5.34
C ILE A 52 -4.84 5.08 5.40
N ASN A 53 -4.55 6.34 5.71
CA ASN A 53 -3.16 6.78 5.84
C ASN A 53 -2.42 6.00 6.92
N MET A 54 -3.07 5.76 8.03
CA MET A 54 -2.48 4.98 9.12
C MET A 54 -2.27 3.53 8.70
N LEU A 55 -3.23 2.95 7.99
CA LEU A 55 -3.12 1.58 7.51
C LEU A 55 -1.97 1.45 6.50
N ILE A 56 -1.83 2.39 5.60
CA ILE A 56 -0.74 2.36 4.61
C ILE A 56 0.62 2.41 5.32
N ALA A 57 0.76 3.28 6.31
CA ALA A 57 1.99 3.37 7.08
C ALA A 57 2.29 2.03 7.77
N ASP A 58 1.27 1.40 8.32
CA ASP A 58 1.45 0.12 9.01
C ASP A 58 1.76 -1.01 8.04
N VAL A 59 1.16 -1.00 6.85
CA VAL A 59 1.47 -1.98 5.79
C VAL A 59 2.92 -1.85 5.35
N LEU A 60 3.42 -0.64 5.24
CA LEU A 60 4.83 -0.41 4.88
C LEU A 60 5.78 -0.91 5.96
N ARG A 61 5.36 -0.86 7.21
CA ARG A 61 6.13 -1.41 8.32
C ARG A 61 6.16 -2.94 8.27
N ASP A 62 4.99 -3.55 8.08
CA ASP A 62 4.85 -5.00 7.99
C ASP A 62 3.58 -5.32 7.21
N PRO A 63 3.69 -5.82 5.99
CA PRO A 63 2.50 -6.06 5.17
C PRO A 63 1.65 -7.23 5.61
N PHE A 64 2.13 -8.06 6.51
CA PHE A 64 1.46 -9.32 6.87
C PHE A 64 0.86 -9.32 8.27
N GLU A 65 1.27 -8.41 9.12
CA GLU A 65 0.77 -8.32 10.49
C GLU A 65 0.57 -6.86 10.91
N GLY A 66 -0.44 -6.63 11.72
CA GLY A 66 -0.68 -5.30 12.27
C GLY A 66 -2.13 -4.92 12.31
N VAL A 67 -2.38 -3.63 12.20
CA VAL A 67 -3.70 -3.04 12.39
C VAL A 67 -4.64 -3.38 11.23
N GLY A 68 -5.93 -3.55 11.54
CA GLY A 68 -6.94 -3.74 10.51
C GLY A 68 -7.14 -5.18 10.08
N LYS A 69 -6.64 -6.12 10.83
CA LYS A 69 -6.80 -7.55 10.54
C LYS A 69 -6.33 -7.93 9.14
N PRO A 70 -5.02 -7.84 8.89
CA PRO A 70 -4.51 -8.23 7.57
C PRO A 70 -4.82 -9.69 7.28
N GLU A 71 -5.33 -9.94 6.08
CA GLU A 71 -5.61 -11.30 5.65
C GLU A 71 -5.32 -11.47 4.16
N PRO A 72 -4.81 -12.63 3.77
CA PRO A 72 -4.50 -12.88 2.37
C PRO A 72 -5.76 -13.17 1.56
N LEU A 73 -5.78 -12.72 0.31
CA LEU A 73 -6.89 -12.94 -0.61
C LEU A 73 -6.58 -14.08 -1.57
N ARG A 74 -6.49 -15.29 -1.05
CA ARG A 74 -6.01 -16.44 -1.81
C ARG A 74 -6.87 -16.81 -3.00
N HIS A 75 -8.18 -16.61 -2.87
CA HIS A 75 -9.11 -17.02 -3.92
C HIS A 75 -9.43 -15.92 -4.92
N VAL A 76 -9.10 -14.69 -4.58
CA VAL A 76 -9.38 -13.54 -5.44
C VAL A 76 -8.15 -13.16 -6.24
N LEU A 77 -7.03 -12.98 -5.56
CA LEU A 77 -5.78 -12.59 -6.22
C LEU A 77 -4.62 -13.04 -5.36
N SER A 78 -3.89 -14.04 -5.84
CA SER A 78 -2.72 -14.55 -5.14
C SER A 78 -1.68 -13.46 -4.95
N GLY A 79 -1.20 -13.31 -3.73
CA GLY A 79 -0.24 -12.25 -3.39
C GLY A 79 -0.87 -10.97 -2.90
N ALA A 80 -2.19 -10.86 -2.97
CA ALA A 80 -2.89 -9.70 -2.45
C ALA A 80 -3.36 -9.95 -1.01
N TRP A 81 -3.46 -8.85 -0.28
CA TRP A 81 -3.88 -8.84 1.11
C TRP A 81 -4.90 -7.74 1.31
N SER A 82 -5.68 -7.83 2.38
CA SER A 82 -6.61 -6.76 2.73
C SER A 82 -6.51 -6.41 4.20
N ARG A 83 -6.84 -5.16 4.49
CA ARG A 83 -7.02 -4.67 5.86
C ARG A 83 -8.31 -3.87 5.94
N ARG A 84 -8.94 -3.90 7.10
CA ARG A 84 -10.19 -3.18 7.30
C ARG A 84 -9.98 -1.69 7.44
N ILE A 85 -10.67 -0.93 6.63
CA ILE A 85 -10.82 0.51 6.82
C ILE A 85 -11.98 0.73 7.79
N ASP A 86 -13.13 0.16 7.46
CA ASP A 86 -14.33 0.15 8.30
C ASP A 86 -15.17 -1.09 7.95
N GLU A 87 -16.43 -1.13 8.35
CA GLU A 87 -17.28 -2.30 8.11
C GLU A 87 -17.52 -2.56 6.63
N LYS A 88 -17.54 -1.52 5.82
CA LYS A 88 -17.84 -1.63 4.39
C LYS A 88 -16.62 -1.61 3.49
N ASN A 89 -15.58 -0.95 3.94
CA ASN A 89 -14.45 -0.64 3.07
C ASN A 89 -13.19 -1.36 3.49
N ARG A 90 -12.45 -1.81 2.48
CA ARG A 90 -11.20 -2.52 2.67
C ARG A 90 -10.08 -1.88 1.88
N LEU A 91 -8.91 -1.88 2.46
CA LEU A 91 -7.67 -1.54 1.77
C LEU A 91 -7.12 -2.85 1.21
N VAL A 92 -7.06 -2.95 -0.12
CA VAL A 92 -6.50 -4.12 -0.78
C VAL A 92 -5.17 -3.74 -1.38
N TYR A 93 -4.15 -4.55 -1.11
CA TYR A 93 -2.80 -4.26 -1.57
C TYR A 93 -2.09 -5.52 -2.00
N TYR A 94 -1.19 -5.35 -2.95
CA TYR A 94 -0.38 -6.44 -3.48
C TYR A 94 1.04 -6.26 -2.97
N VAL A 95 1.65 -7.35 -2.53
CA VAL A 95 2.98 -7.31 -1.93
C VAL A 95 3.98 -7.98 -2.84
N THR A 96 5.02 -7.26 -3.20
CA THR A 96 6.17 -7.83 -3.89
C THR A 96 7.39 -7.62 -3.00
N ASP A 97 8.53 -8.11 -3.42
CA ASP A 97 9.77 -7.91 -2.67
C ASP A 97 10.14 -6.43 -2.56
N GLU A 98 9.74 -5.63 -3.54
CA GLU A 98 10.16 -4.24 -3.62
C GLU A 98 9.05 -3.23 -3.43
N HIS A 99 7.79 -3.67 -3.54
CA HIS A 99 6.66 -2.73 -3.54
C HIS A 99 5.49 -3.20 -2.71
N ILE A 100 4.74 -2.21 -2.25
CA ILE A 100 3.36 -2.38 -1.82
C ILE A 100 2.54 -1.62 -2.86
N VAL A 101 1.66 -2.31 -3.57
CA VAL A 101 0.81 -1.69 -4.59
C VAL A 101 -0.61 -1.61 -4.06
N ILE A 102 -1.14 -0.42 -3.90
CA ILE A 102 -2.51 -0.23 -3.46
C ILE A 102 -3.45 -0.46 -4.64
N LEU A 103 -4.28 -1.49 -4.54
CA LEU A 103 -5.19 -1.88 -5.59
C LEU A 103 -6.59 -1.31 -5.39
N GLN A 104 -6.97 -1.12 -4.14
CA GLN A 104 -8.32 -0.69 -3.80
C GLN A 104 -8.30 -0.10 -2.39
N ALA A 105 -9.07 0.93 -2.19
CA ALA A 105 -9.22 1.54 -0.85
C ALA A 105 -10.67 1.89 -0.57
N ARG A 106 -11.60 1.22 -1.23
CA ARG A 106 -13.01 1.52 -1.13
C ARG A 106 -13.80 0.25 -1.46
N ASP A 107 -14.95 0.07 -0.80
CA ASP A 107 -15.83 -1.06 -1.00
C ASP A 107 -15.20 -2.39 -0.57
N HIS A 108 -15.89 -3.46 -0.88
CA HIS A 108 -15.48 -4.82 -0.66
C HIS A 108 -14.92 -5.42 -1.95
N TYR A 109 -14.03 -6.34 -1.78
CA TYR A 109 -13.55 -7.13 -2.90
C TYR A 109 -14.50 -8.30 -3.17
#